data_3849cdf070bf7e88112070ae269534e4
#
_entry.id   3849cdf070bf7e88112070ae269534e4
#
_cell.length_a   1.000
_cell.length_b   1.000
_cell.length_c   1.000
_cell.angle_alpha   90.00
_cell.angle_beta   90.00
_cell.angle_gamma   90.00
#
_symmetry.space_group_name_H-M   'P 1'
#
loop_
_entity.id
_entity.type
_entity.pdbx_description
1 polymer ?
#
loop_
_entity_poly.entity_id
_entity_poly.type
_entity_poly.pdbx_seq_one_letter_code
_entity_poly.pdbx_strand_id
1 'polypeptide(L)'
;AVLRAHCIDTVVHLASIVTPGKKSNREFEYSVDVLGTRNVVECCLHAGVGHLIVTSSGAAYGYYADNPQPLHEDDRIRGNPEFAYSDHKRQVEEMLAEYRRTHPELKQLVFRPGTILGANTSNQITNLFEGRTIMGLKSASTPFVFIWDRDVVACIVKGIVERREGIYNLAGDGTLTLEDIARILEKRYVAIHPGLLSAALRVLRALRLSQYGPEQVNFLRYRPVLANDRLKTGFGYTPEKTTAETFDFYARSRGLI
;
A
#
# COMPACT_ATOMS: atom_id res chain seq x y z
N ALA A 1 19.21 1.81 -23.09
CA ALA A 1 20.69 1.89 -23.08
C ALA A 1 21.27 1.32 -21.80
N VAL A 2 20.96 1.84 -20.61
CA VAL A 2 21.58 1.45 -19.31
C VAL A 2 21.44 -0.05 -19.01
N LEU A 3 20.23 -0.62 -19.10
CA LEU A 3 19.99 -2.03 -18.78
C LEU A 3 20.88 -2.98 -19.60
N ARG A 4 21.05 -2.70 -20.90
CA ARG A 4 21.93 -3.51 -21.77
C ARG A 4 23.41 -3.30 -21.47
N ALA A 5 23.82 -2.04 -21.26
CA ALA A 5 25.22 -1.72 -20.99
C ALA A 5 25.76 -2.38 -19.73
N HIS A 6 24.92 -2.64 -18.74
CA HIS A 6 25.27 -3.26 -17.48
C HIS A 6 24.78 -4.71 -17.34
N CYS A 7 24.31 -5.33 -18.42
CA CYS A 7 23.80 -6.71 -18.43
C CYS A 7 22.80 -6.98 -17.29
N ILE A 8 21.87 -6.05 -17.07
CA ILE A 8 20.88 -6.16 -16.00
C ILE A 8 19.90 -7.29 -16.34
N ASP A 9 19.74 -8.25 -15.45
CA ASP A 9 18.85 -9.39 -15.60
C ASP A 9 17.57 -9.29 -14.74
N THR A 10 17.60 -8.45 -13.71
CA THR A 10 16.48 -8.21 -12.79
C THR A 10 16.32 -6.72 -12.54
N VAL A 11 15.09 -6.23 -12.62
CA VAL A 11 14.71 -4.85 -12.30
C VAL A 11 13.75 -4.85 -11.12
N VAL A 12 14.02 -4.00 -10.12
CA VAL A 12 13.12 -3.74 -8.99
C VAL A 12 12.53 -2.35 -9.16
N HIS A 13 11.22 -2.28 -9.41
CA HIS A 13 10.48 -1.05 -9.64
C HIS A 13 9.68 -0.65 -8.40
N LEU A 14 10.18 0.35 -7.67
CA LEU A 14 9.57 0.86 -6.42
C LEU A 14 8.99 2.27 -6.58
N ALA A 15 9.20 2.91 -7.73
CA ALA A 15 8.80 4.29 -7.95
C ALA A 15 7.27 4.43 -8.00
N SER A 16 6.73 5.27 -7.12
CA SER A 16 5.29 5.59 -7.07
C SER A 16 5.06 6.84 -6.22
N ILE A 17 4.02 7.60 -6.52
CA ILE A 17 3.60 8.76 -5.72
C ILE A 17 2.58 8.30 -4.67
N VAL A 18 3.09 7.94 -3.48
CA VAL A 18 2.24 7.53 -2.35
C VAL A 18 1.61 8.73 -1.64
N THR A 19 2.36 9.83 -1.53
CA THR A 19 1.90 11.07 -0.89
C THR A 19 2.08 12.22 -1.87
N PRO A 20 0.97 12.68 -2.50
CA PRO A 20 1.04 13.80 -3.42
C PRO A 20 1.53 15.07 -2.74
N GLY A 21 2.45 15.78 -3.37
CA GLY A 21 2.88 17.11 -2.93
C GLY A 21 1.79 18.17 -3.21
N LYS A 22 1.92 19.34 -2.60
CA LYS A 22 0.95 20.47 -2.76
C LYS A 22 0.71 20.90 -4.22
N LYS A 23 1.68 20.66 -5.11
CA LYS A 23 1.61 20.98 -6.54
C LYS A 23 1.29 19.74 -7.41
N SER A 24 1.10 18.57 -6.81
CA SER A 24 0.74 17.36 -7.53
C SER A 24 -0.69 17.45 -8.05
N ASN A 25 -0.93 16.81 -9.17
CA ASN A 25 -2.26 16.61 -9.72
C ASN A 25 -2.37 15.18 -10.27
N ARG A 26 -3.59 14.73 -10.52
CA ARG A 26 -3.85 13.36 -10.96
C ARG A 26 -3.13 12.99 -12.27
N GLU A 27 -2.98 13.94 -13.19
CA GLU A 27 -2.31 13.71 -14.49
C GLU A 27 -0.82 13.45 -14.27
N PHE A 28 -0.17 14.25 -13.44
CA PHE A 28 1.24 14.03 -13.06
C PHE A 28 1.42 12.71 -12.32
N GLU A 29 0.57 12.42 -11.34
CA GLU A 29 0.59 11.14 -10.60
C GLU A 29 0.42 9.94 -11.55
N TYR A 30 -0.52 10.03 -12.49
CA TYR A 30 -0.73 9.02 -13.53
C TYR A 30 0.52 8.84 -14.43
N SER A 31 1.14 9.94 -14.81
CA SER A 31 2.36 9.89 -15.64
C SER A 31 3.52 9.17 -14.95
N VAL A 32 3.64 9.30 -13.63
CA VAL A 32 4.67 8.61 -12.84
C VAL A 32 4.26 7.17 -12.57
N ASP A 33 3.06 6.95 -12.03
CA ASP A 33 2.64 5.64 -11.54
C ASP A 33 2.33 4.66 -12.69
N VAL A 34 1.51 5.08 -13.65
CA VAL A 34 1.02 4.18 -14.71
C VAL A 34 1.95 4.21 -15.92
N LEU A 35 2.19 5.39 -16.49
CA LEU A 35 3.06 5.51 -17.67
C LEU A 35 4.52 5.22 -17.33
N GLY A 36 4.99 5.62 -16.15
CA GLY A 36 6.34 5.29 -15.68
C GLY A 36 6.54 3.78 -15.54
N THR A 37 5.58 3.06 -14.95
CA THR A 37 5.63 1.59 -14.86
C THR A 37 5.61 0.95 -16.24
N ARG A 38 4.77 1.44 -17.18
CA ARG A 38 4.77 0.97 -18.57
C ARG A 38 6.14 1.12 -19.22
N ASN A 39 6.75 2.30 -19.08
CA ASN A 39 8.09 2.55 -19.63
C ASN A 39 9.13 1.58 -19.05
N VAL A 40 9.05 1.25 -17.76
CA VAL A 40 9.94 0.27 -17.13
C VAL A 40 9.75 -1.11 -17.74
N VAL A 41 8.51 -1.59 -17.88
CA VAL A 41 8.20 -2.89 -18.52
C VAL A 41 8.73 -2.95 -19.94
N GLU A 42 8.44 -1.94 -20.75
CA GLU A 42 8.90 -1.86 -22.14
C GLU A 42 10.44 -1.81 -22.23
N CYS A 43 11.09 -1.05 -21.36
CA CYS A 43 12.55 -1.04 -21.27
C CYS A 43 13.13 -2.41 -20.89
N CYS A 44 12.48 -3.16 -19.98
CA CYS A 44 12.88 -4.51 -19.61
C CYS A 44 12.80 -5.43 -20.83
N LEU A 45 11.67 -5.44 -21.53
CA LEU A 45 11.46 -6.26 -22.75
C LEU A 45 12.49 -5.94 -23.84
N HIS A 46 12.68 -4.66 -24.17
CA HIS A 46 13.65 -4.23 -25.15
C HIS A 46 15.10 -4.58 -24.77
N ALA A 47 15.41 -4.66 -23.49
CA ALA A 47 16.76 -4.98 -23.01
C ALA A 47 17.01 -6.47 -22.84
N GLY A 48 15.98 -7.32 -22.89
CA GLY A 48 16.07 -8.74 -22.60
C GLY A 48 16.19 -9.04 -21.10
N VAL A 49 15.67 -8.16 -20.23
CA VAL A 49 15.58 -8.42 -18.80
C VAL A 49 14.57 -9.54 -18.57
N GLY A 50 14.97 -10.57 -17.84
CA GLY A 50 14.13 -11.76 -17.59
C GLY A 50 13.28 -11.69 -16.33
N HIS A 51 13.50 -10.70 -15.44
CA HIS A 51 12.80 -10.64 -14.16
C HIS A 51 12.47 -9.19 -13.75
N LEU A 52 11.21 -8.96 -13.41
CA LEU A 52 10.71 -7.66 -12.95
C LEU A 52 9.99 -7.83 -11.61
N ILE A 53 10.44 -7.10 -10.60
CA ILE A 53 9.80 -7.03 -9.28
C ILE A 53 9.12 -5.66 -9.15
N VAL A 54 7.84 -5.66 -8.79
CA VAL A 54 7.04 -4.42 -8.65
C VAL A 54 6.38 -4.38 -7.28
N THR A 55 6.48 -3.26 -6.58
CA THR A 55 5.64 -2.99 -5.41
C THR A 55 4.35 -2.31 -5.85
N SER A 56 3.26 -3.08 -5.81
CA SER A 56 1.90 -2.58 -5.89
C SER A 56 1.44 -2.07 -4.51
N SER A 57 0.22 -2.35 -4.12
CA SER A 57 -0.34 -1.98 -2.79
C SER A 57 -1.62 -2.75 -2.52
N GLY A 58 -1.93 -2.99 -1.24
CA GLY A 58 -3.26 -3.38 -0.82
C GLY A 58 -4.36 -2.39 -1.24
N ALA A 59 -4.00 -1.13 -1.52
CA ALA A 59 -4.92 -0.14 -2.07
C ALA A 59 -5.50 -0.51 -3.44
N ALA A 60 -4.84 -1.40 -4.22
CA ALA A 60 -5.35 -1.87 -5.50
C ALA A 60 -6.68 -2.63 -5.37
N TYR A 61 -6.95 -3.27 -4.24
CA TYR A 61 -8.26 -3.90 -3.97
C TYR A 61 -9.40 -2.87 -3.88
N GLY A 62 -9.09 -1.64 -3.50
CA GLY A 62 -10.06 -0.58 -3.24
C GLY A 62 -10.67 -0.66 -1.84
N TYR A 63 -11.33 0.44 -1.44
CA TYR A 63 -11.89 0.66 -0.11
C TYR A 63 -13.40 0.51 -0.16
N TYR A 64 -13.91 -0.72 -0.10
CA TYR A 64 -15.31 -1.06 -0.26
C TYR A 64 -15.87 -1.86 0.91
N ALA A 65 -17.14 -1.61 1.24
CA ALA A 65 -17.85 -2.29 2.34
C ALA A 65 -18.00 -3.78 2.14
N ASP A 66 -18.04 -4.22 0.88
CA ASP A 66 -18.25 -5.60 0.45
C ASP A 66 -16.93 -6.34 0.14
N ASN A 67 -15.77 -5.76 0.50
CA ASN A 67 -14.51 -6.48 0.43
C ASN A 67 -14.52 -7.66 1.41
N PRO A 68 -14.07 -8.86 0.98
CA PRO A 68 -13.76 -9.94 1.92
C PRO A 68 -12.76 -9.48 3.01
N GLN A 69 -12.84 -10.11 4.17
CA GLN A 69 -11.88 -9.90 5.26
C GLN A 69 -11.47 -11.25 5.85
N PRO A 70 -10.20 -11.67 5.63
CA PRO A 70 -9.15 -10.96 4.90
C PRO A 70 -9.29 -11.04 3.37
N LEU A 71 -8.58 -10.17 2.64
CA LEU A 71 -8.43 -10.18 1.19
C LEU A 71 -7.25 -11.09 0.79
N HIS A 72 -7.49 -11.99 -0.14
CA HIS A 72 -6.48 -12.87 -0.73
C HIS A 72 -6.04 -12.37 -2.11
N GLU A 73 -4.92 -12.87 -2.61
CA GLU A 73 -4.31 -12.41 -3.86
C GLU A 73 -5.18 -12.64 -5.10
N ASP A 74 -6.09 -13.60 -5.05
CA ASP A 74 -7.04 -13.91 -6.14
C ASP A 74 -8.32 -13.07 -6.07
N ASP A 75 -8.52 -12.31 -4.99
CA ASP A 75 -9.64 -11.39 -4.89
C ASP A 75 -9.50 -10.24 -5.89
N ARG A 76 -10.66 -9.78 -6.36
CA ARG A 76 -10.73 -8.76 -7.40
C ARG A 76 -10.12 -7.45 -6.97
N ILE A 77 -9.16 -6.93 -7.74
CA ILE A 77 -8.68 -5.56 -7.63
C ILE A 77 -9.68 -4.61 -8.30
N ARG A 78 -10.16 -3.62 -7.57
CA ARG A 78 -11.20 -2.68 -8.04
C ARG A 78 -10.72 -1.24 -8.10
N GLY A 79 -9.74 -0.89 -7.24
CA GLY A 79 -9.33 0.48 -7.04
C GLY A 79 -10.48 1.40 -6.62
N ASN A 80 -10.22 2.68 -6.50
CA ASN A 80 -11.24 3.70 -6.29
C ASN A 80 -11.00 4.85 -7.26
N PRO A 81 -11.91 5.13 -8.20
CA PRO A 81 -11.74 6.21 -9.18
C PRO A 81 -11.56 7.59 -8.53
N GLU A 82 -12.15 7.82 -7.36
CA GLU A 82 -12.03 9.07 -6.59
C GLU A 82 -10.71 9.20 -5.82
N PHE A 83 -9.93 8.11 -5.72
CA PHE A 83 -8.65 8.07 -5.01
C PHE A 83 -7.53 7.66 -5.97
N ALA A 84 -6.79 8.63 -6.50
CA ALA A 84 -5.81 8.44 -7.57
C ALA A 84 -4.83 7.29 -7.30
N TYR A 85 -4.23 7.23 -6.12
CA TYR A 85 -3.28 6.18 -5.76
C TYR A 85 -3.88 4.76 -5.88
N SER A 86 -5.09 4.55 -5.35
CA SER A 86 -5.79 3.26 -5.42
C SER A 86 -6.12 2.88 -6.86
N ASP A 87 -6.63 3.83 -7.64
CA ASP A 87 -6.97 3.62 -9.05
C ASP A 87 -5.73 3.36 -9.90
N HIS A 88 -4.63 4.10 -9.69
CA HIS A 88 -3.39 3.89 -10.42
C HIS A 88 -2.77 2.52 -10.09
N LYS A 89 -2.80 2.07 -8.84
CA LYS A 89 -2.30 0.72 -8.49
C LYS A 89 -3.14 -0.38 -9.14
N ARG A 90 -4.46 -0.22 -9.25
CA ARG A 90 -5.31 -1.12 -10.04
C ARG A 90 -4.89 -1.14 -11.51
N GLN A 91 -4.77 0.03 -12.14
CA GLN A 91 -4.39 0.13 -13.56
C GLN A 91 -3.00 -0.45 -13.84
N VAL A 92 -2.04 -0.23 -12.94
CA VAL A 92 -0.70 -0.84 -13.01
C VAL A 92 -0.80 -2.36 -13.00
N GLU A 93 -1.58 -2.95 -12.09
CA GLU A 93 -1.70 -4.40 -12.00
C GLU A 93 -2.47 -5.02 -13.18
N GLU A 94 -3.50 -4.34 -13.70
CA GLU A 94 -4.18 -4.76 -14.94
C GLU A 94 -3.23 -4.75 -16.14
N MET A 95 -2.41 -3.71 -16.25
CA MET A 95 -1.36 -3.63 -17.27
C MET A 95 -0.31 -4.73 -17.11
N LEU A 96 0.19 -4.97 -15.89
CA LEU A 96 1.14 -6.04 -15.60
C LEU A 96 0.55 -7.42 -15.91
N ALA A 97 -0.73 -7.65 -15.64
CA ALA A 97 -1.41 -8.90 -15.99
C ALA A 97 -1.47 -9.12 -17.51
N GLU A 98 -1.72 -8.06 -18.29
CA GLU A 98 -1.69 -8.15 -19.74
C GLU A 98 -0.27 -8.45 -20.26
N TYR A 99 0.76 -7.77 -19.75
CA TYR A 99 2.15 -8.09 -20.11
C TYR A 99 2.57 -9.51 -19.70
N ARG A 100 2.11 -10.02 -18.56
CA ARG A 100 2.38 -11.39 -18.13
C ARG A 100 1.80 -12.42 -19.10
N ARG A 101 0.65 -12.12 -19.69
CA ARG A 101 -0.01 -12.98 -20.66
C ARG A 101 0.66 -12.91 -22.05
N THR A 102 1.08 -11.72 -22.49
CA THR A 102 1.63 -11.48 -23.84
C THR A 102 3.14 -11.65 -23.93
N HIS A 103 3.85 -11.51 -22.80
CA HIS A 103 5.31 -11.56 -22.69
C HIS A 103 5.74 -12.46 -21.52
N PRO A 104 5.48 -13.77 -21.60
CA PRO A 104 5.79 -14.71 -20.51
C PRO A 104 7.29 -14.88 -20.24
N GLU A 105 8.15 -14.39 -21.14
CA GLU A 105 9.59 -14.32 -20.95
C GLU A 105 10.02 -13.34 -19.87
N LEU A 106 9.23 -12.27 -19.61
CA LEU A 106 9.46 -11.34 -18.50
C LEU A 106 8.73 -11.81 -17.25
N LYS A 107 9.42 -12.60 -16.43
CA LYS A 107 8.88 -13.09 -15.16
C LYS A 107 8.57 -11.93 -14.23
N GLN A 108 7.40 -11.95 -13.61
CA GLN A 108 6.93 -10.86 -12.76
C GLN A 108 6.71 -11.35 -11.32
N LEU A 109 7.26 -10.59 -10.38
CA LEU A 109 6.95 -10.69 -8.96
C LEU A 109 6.28 -9.41 -8.51
N VAL A 110 5.03 -9.50 -8.05
CA VAL A 110 4.23 -8.34 -7.62
C VAL A 110 3.95 -8.47 -6.13
N PHE A 111 4.34 -7.48 -5.37
CA PHE A 111 3.99 -7.38 -3.96
C PHE A 111 2.87 -6.37 -3.74
N ARG A 112 1.88 -6.73 -2.91
CA ARG A 112 0.79 -5.88 -2.43
C ARG A 112 0.98 -5.62 -0.93
N PRO A 113 1.84 -4.68 -0.53
CA PRO A 113 2.00 -4.38 0.88
C PRO A 113 0.76 -3.72 1.47
N GLY A 114 0.48 -4.05 2.73
CA GLY A 114 -0.32 -3.25 3.63
C GLY A 114 0.42 -1.95 3.98
N THR A 115 0.13 -1.37 5.15
CA THR A 115 0.87 -0.19 5.59
C THR A 115 2.26 -0.59 6.07
N ILE A 116 3.30 -0.14 5.37
CA ILE A 116 4.69 -0.39 5.76
C ILE A 116 5.05 0.56 6.91
N LEU A 117 5.59 0.01 7.99
CA LEU A 117 6.13 0.78 9.11
C LEU A 117 7.58 0.38 9.40
N GLY A 118 8.38 1.36 9.76
CA GLY A 118 9.77 1.22 10.18
C GLY A 118 10.19 2.44 11.00
N ALA A 119 11.38 2.46 11.55
CA ALA A 119 11.86 3.51 12.46
C ALA A 119 11.72 4.93 11.89
N ASN A 120 11.91 5.08 10.58
CA ASN A 120 11.92 6.38 9.90
C ASN A 120 10.69 6.65 9.03
N THR A 121 9.65 5.79 9.13
CA THR A 121 8.47 5.96 8.30
C THR A 121 7.70 7.21 8.70
N SER A 122 7.43 8.07 7.70
CA SER A 122 6.61 9.26 7.85
C SER A 122 5.74 9.42 6.59
N ASN A 123 4.42 9.34 6.76
CA ASN A 123 3.44 9.43 5.68
C ASN A 123 2.06 9.84 6.21
N GLN A 124 1.06 9.91 5.34
CA GLN A 124 -0.30 10.29 5.73
C GLN A 124 -0.92 9.36 6.79
N ILE A 125 -0.54 8.08 6.80
CA ILE A 125 -1.05 7.13 7.80
C ILE A 125 -0.40 7.37 9.15
N THR A 126 0.92 7.55 9.20
CA THR A 126 1.64 7.80 10.45
C THR A 126 1.21 9.12 11.10
N ASN A 127 0.83 10.12 10.30
CA ASN A 127 0.28 11.39 10.82
C ASN A 127 -0.99 11.20 11.67
N LEU A 128 -1.76 10.11 11.45
CA LEU A 128 -2.93 9.77 12.28
C LEU A 128 -2.53 9.42 13.72
N PHE A 129 -1.29 8.99 13.93
CA PHE A 129 -0.77 8.51 15.22
C PHE A 129 0.02 9.57 15.99
N GLU A 130 0.48 10.62 15.33
CA GLU A 130 1.36 11.65 15.91
C GLU A 130 0.61 12.68 16.77
N GLY A 131 -0.69 12.87 16.54
CA GLY A 131 -1.51 13.81 17.28
C GLY A 131 -1.67 13.44 18.78
N ARG A 132 -2.10 14.40 19.60
CA ARG A 132 -2.44 14.15 21.02
C ARG A 132 -3.69 13.29 21.20
N THR A 133 -4.52 13.21 20.19
CA THR A 133 -5.79 12.48 20.18
C THR A 133 -5.85 11.67 18.90
N ILE A 134 -6.23 10.41 19.02
CA ILE A 134 -6.50 9.54 17.88
C ILE A 134 -7.97 9.69 17.49
N MET A 135 -8.21 10.09 16.28
CA MET A 135 -9.56 10.25 15.74
C MET A 135 -9.95 9.02 14.92
N GLY A 136 -11.06 8.39 15.29
CA GLY A 136 -11.65 7.28 14.55
C GLY A 136 -13.08 7.56 14.12
N LEU A 137 -13.70 6.57 13.48
CA LEU A 137 -15.08 6.67 13.04
C LEU A 137 -16.00 5.89 13.98
N LYS A 138 -17.11 6.51 14.40
CA LYS A 138 -18.14 5.84 15.19
C LYS A 138 -18.77 4.70 14.37
N SER A 139 -18.90 3.53 14.99
CA SER A 139 -19.46 2.32 14.37
C SER A 139 -18.68 1.79 13.17
N ALA A 140 -17.37 2.05 13.11
CA ALA A 140 -16.45 1.46 12.13
C ALA A 140 -15.22 0.90 12.83
N SER A 141 -14.84 -0.34 12.52
CA SER A 141 -13.67 -0.99 13.12
C SER A 141 -12.35 -0.38 12.69
N THR A 142 -12.28 0.18 11.49
CA THR A 142 -11.06 0.77 10.89
C THR A 142 -9.80 -0.08 11.09
N PRO A 143 -9.78 -1.33 10.62
CA PRO A 143 -8.65 -2.22 10.86
C PRO A 143 -7.43 -1.81 10.03
N PHE A 144 -6.26 -1.90 10.62
CA PHE A 144 -4.97 -1.75 9.97
C PHE A 144 -4.22 -3.06 9.97
N VAL A 145 -3.59 -3.38 8.87
CA VAL A 145 -2.53 -4.38 8.78
C VAL A 145 -1.21 -3.65 8.53
N PHE A 146 -0.21 -3.98 9.30
CA PHE A 146 1.13 -3.43 9.15
C PHE A 146 2.09 -4.51 8.69
N ILE A 147 3.12 -4.10 7.99
CA ILE A 147 4.27 -4.93 7.65
C ILE A 147 5.54 -4.15 8.00
N TRP A 148 6.49 -4.81 8.61
CA TRP A 148 7.77 -4.21 8.93
C TRP A 148 8.57 -3.91 7.67
N ASP A 149 9.23 -2.76 7.61
CA ASP A 149 10.01 -2.35 6.44
C ASP A 149 11.13 -3.34 6.09
N ARG A 150 11.75 -3.98 7.12
CA ARG A 150 12.76 -5.02 6.88
C ARG A 150 12.19 -6.31 6.32
N ASP A 151 10.97 -6.68 6.69
CA ASP A 151 10.28 -7.82 6.07
C ASP A 151 10.02 -7.57 4.57
N VAL A 152 9.65 -6.34 4.21
CA VAL A 152 9.49 -5.96 2.80
C VAL A 152 10.81 -6.08 2.04
N VAL A 153 11.90 -5.56 2.62
CA VAL A 153 13.24 -5.66 2.02
C VAL A 153 13.67 -7.12 1.89
N ALA A 154 13.46 -7.94 2.93
CA ALA A 154 13.79 -9.37 2.90
C ALA A 154 13.02 -10.11 1.81
N CYS A 155 11.71 -9.81 1.63
CA CYS A 155 10.91 -10.36 0.54
C CYS A 155 11.46 -9.96 -0.84
N ILE A 156 11.84 -8.70 -1.03
CA ILE A 156 12.42 -8.23 -2.30
C ILE A 156 13.75 -8.95 -2.58
N VAL A 157 14.64 -9.01 -1.59
CA VAL A 157 15.95 -9.68 -1.73
C VAL A 157 15.77 -11.18 -2.03
N LYS A 158 14.90 -11.87 -1.29
CA LYS A 158 14.54 -13.26 -1.57
C LYS A 158 14.00 -13.44 -2.99
N GLY A 159 13.11 -12.54 -3.41
CA GLY A 159 12.56 -12.52 -4.77
C GLY A 159 13.63 -12.41 -5.85
N ILE A 160 14.65 -11.56 -5.64
CA ILE A 160 15.79 -11.40 -6.55
C ILE A 160 16.65 -12.68 -6.59
N VAL A 161 17.08 -13.13 -5.41
CA VAL A 161 18.05 -14.23 -5.29
C VAL A 161 17.47 -15.54 -5.80
N GLU A 162 16.21 -15.83 -5.46
CA GLU A 162 15.53 -17.08 -5.84
C GLU A 162 14.75 -16.96 -7.16
N ARG A 163 14.78 -15.82 -7.81
CA ARG A 163 14.02 -15.52 -9.04
C ARG A 163 12.55 -15.89 -8.92
N ARG A 164 11.95 -15.54 -7.79
CA ARG A 164 10.55 -15.81 -7.50
C ARG A 164 9.62 -15.03 -8.42
N GLU A 165 8.51 -15.64 -8.80
CA GLU A 165 7.43 -15.02 -9.56
C GLU A 165 6.09 -15.19 -8.84
N GLY A 166 5.08 -14.41 -9.24
CA GLY A 166 3.74 -14.46 -8.67
C GLY A 166 3.29 -13.14 -8.05
N ILE A 167 2.17 -13.20 -7.33
CA ILE A 167 1.58 -12.06 -6.63
C ILE A 167 1.44 -12.44 -5.16
N TYR A 168 1.88 -11.56 -4.26
CA TYR A 168 1.88 -11.80 -2.82
C TYR A 168 1.48 -10.57 -2.03
N ASN A 169 0.53 -10.73 -1.12
CA ASN A 169 0.23 -9.73 -0.11
C ASN A 169 1.34 -9.70 0.93
N LEU A 170 1.77 -8.50 1.33
CA LEU A 170 2.73 -8.32 2.41
C LEU A 170 2.03 -7.71 3.62
N ALA A 171 1.80 -8.50 4.65
CA ALA A 171 1.17 -8.10 5.91
C ALA A 171 1.70 -8.94 7.07
N GLY A 172 1.91 -8.32 8.23
CA GLY A 172 2.12 -9.02 9.48
C GLY A 172 0.82 -9.66 9.96
N ASP A 173 0.91 -10.66 10.83
CA ASP A 173 -0.26 -11.33 11.39
C ASP A 173 -1.10 -10.39 12.27
N GLY A 174 -2.41 -10.58 12.24
CA GLY A 174 -3.37 -9.82 13.03
C GLY A 174 -3.68 -8.43 12.47
N THR A 175 -4.50 -7.70 13.20
CA THR A 175 -4.92 -6.33 12.87
C THR A 175 -4.91 -5.47 14.11
N LEU A 176 -4.80 -4.15 13.93
CA LEU A 176 -5.02 -3.15 14.98
C LEU A 176 -6.09 -2.16 14.52
N THR A 177 -7.02 -1.83 15.41
CA THR A 177 -7.96 -0.73 15.19
C THR A 177 -7.35 0.60 15.64
N LEU A 178 -7.93 1.74 15.23
CA LEU A 178 -7.52 3.05 15.77
C LEU A 178 -7.73 3.16 17.29
N GLU A 179 -8.69 2.42 17.85
CA GLU A 179 -8.91 2.34 19.29
C GLU A 179 -7.79 1.56 19.98
N ASP A 180 -7.35 0.44 19.40
CA ASP A 180 -6.19 -0.32 19.91
C ASP A 180 -4.92 0.51 19.85
N ILE A 181 -4.70 1.23 18.74
CA ILE A 181 -3.58 2.15 18.57
C ILE A 181 -3.61 3.26 19.63
N ALA A 182 -4.77 3.84 19.89
CA ALA A 182 -4.91 4.87 20.93
C ALA A 182 -4.57 4.32 22.33
N ARG A 183 -4.97 3.07 22.62
CA ARG A 183 -4.66 2.38 23.88
C ARG A 183 -3.16 2.12 24.01
N ILE A 184 -2.50 1.62 22.96
CA ILE A 184 -1.05 1.38 22.94
C ILE A 184 -0.27 2.68 23.16
N LEU A 185 -0.71 3.78 22.55
CA LEU A 185 -0.05 5.08 22.66
C LEU A 185 -0.46 5.87 23.91
N GLU A 186 -1.32 5.32 24.78
CA GLU A 186 -1.91 6.01 25.95
C GLU A 186 -2.56 7.35 25.60
N LYS A 187 -3.13 7.45 24.37
CA LYS A 187 -3.78 8.66 23.85
C LYS A 187 -5.30 8.57 23.94
N ARG A 188 -5.94 9.73 24.06
CA ARG A 188 -7.39 9.80 24.00
C ARG A 188 -7.90 9.38 22.64
N TYR A 189 -8.86 8.44 22.61
CA TYR A 189 -9.60 8.08 21.40
C TYR A 189 -10.89 8.88 21.32
N VAL A 190 -11.17 9.44 20.12
CA VAL A 190 -12.41 10.19 19.84
C VAL A 190 -13.04 9.65 18.58
N ALA A 191 -14.20 9.02 18.73
CA ALA A 191 -14.98 8.50 17.62
C ALA A 191 -15.89 9.59 17.04
N ILE A 192 -15.70 9.95 15.79
CA ILE A 192 -16.47 10.96 15.07
C ILE A 192 -17.55 10.26 14.22
N HIS A 193 -18.75 10.80 14.21
CA HIS A 193 -19.81 10.28 13.35
C HIS A 193 -19.43 10.48 11.86
N PRO A 194 -19.48 9.41 11.00
CA PRO A 194 -19.06 9.51 9.60
C PRO A 194 -19.71 10.64 8.83
N GLY A 195 -21.00 10.89 9.04
CA GLY A 195 -21.75 11.99 8.41
C GLY A 195 -21.22 13.38 8.80
N LEU A 196 -20.84 13.58 10.07
CA LEU A 196 -20.26 14.86 10.53
C LEU A 196 -18.88 15.10 9.91
N LEU A 197 -18.03 14.04 9.86
CA LEU A 197 -16.73 14.16 9.22
C LEU A 197 -16.87 14.44 7.72
N SER A 198 -17.78 13.74 7.03
CA SER A 198 -18.07 13.97 5.61
C SER A 198 -18.54 15.39 5.34
N ALA A 199 -19.44 15.92 6.17
CA ALA A 199 -19.92 17.30 6.05
C ALA A 199 -18.79 18.32 6.28
N ALA A 200 -17.97 18.12 7.32
CA ALA A 200 -16.82 18.98 7.61
C ALA A 200 -15.81 19.00 6.46
N LEU A 201 -15.44 17.81 5.93
CA LEU A 201 -14.52 17.71 4.80
C LEU A 201 -15.07 18.37 3.53
N ARG A 202 -16.39 18.28 3.28
CA ARG A 202 -17.04 18.95 2.15
C ARG A 202 -16.92 20.47 2.25
N VAL A 203 -17.18 21.04 3.44
CA VAL A 203 -17.05 22.47 3.69
C VAL A 203 -15.60 22.93 3.57
N LEU A 204 -14.65 22.23 4.20
CA LEU A 204 -13.23 22.55 4.13
C LEU A 204 -12.69 22.51 2.69
N ARG A 205 -13.14 21.53 1.88
CA ARG A 205 -12.78 21.46 0.47
C ARG A 205 -13.37 22.60 -0.35
N ALA A 206 -14.66 22.96 -0.10
CA ALA A 206 -15.30 24.09 -0.78
C ALA A 206 -14.61 25.43 -0.48
N LEU A 207 -14.11 25.59 0.75
CA LEU A 207 -13.32 26.75 1.17
C LEU A 207 -11.84 26.69 0.76
N ARG A 208 -11.41 25.64 0.06
CA ARG A 208 -10.00 25.36 -0.33
C ARG A 208 -9.03 25.28 0.87
N LEU A 209 -9.53 24.97 2.06
CA LEU A 209 -8.75 24.78 3.28
C LEU A 209 -8.25 23.34 3.43
N SER A 210 -8.78 22.40 2.65
CA SER A 210 -8.35 21.00 2.61
C SER A 210 -8.33 20.49 1.18
N GLN A 211 -7.33 19.69 0.86
CA GLN A 211 -7.29 18.90 -0.39
C GLN A 211 -8.14 17.62 -0.29
N TYR A 212 -8.52 17.23 0.92
CA TYR A 212 -9.29 16.01 1.21
C TYR A 212 -10.79 16.29 1.13
N GLY A 213 -11.52 15.40 0.49
CA GLY A 213 -12.96 15.45 0.37
C GLY A 213 -13.68 14.37 1.20
N PRO A 214 -15.01 14.29 1.12
CA PRO A 214 -15.83 13.33 1.85
C PRO A 214 -15.48 11.86 1.53
N GLU A 215 -14.86 11.57 0.41
CA GLU A 215 -14.36 10.25 0.00
C GLU A 215 -13.35 9.66 0.99
N GLN A 216 -12.63 10.50 1.74
CA GLN A 216 -11.68 10.07 2.77
C GLN A 216 -12.33 9.28 3.91
N VAL A 217 -13.64 9.47 4.13
CA VAL A 217 -14.38 8.70 5.14
C VAL A 217 -14.40 7.22 4.77
N ASN A 218 -14.60 6.90 3.47
CA ASN A 218 -14.59 5.50 3.00
C ASN A 218 -13.18 4.89 3.08
N PHE A 219 -12.15 5.67 2.79
CA PHE A 219 -10.75 5.26 2.94
C PHE A 219 -10.40 4.87 4.39
N LEU A 220 -10.95 5.57 5.38
CA LEU A 220 -10.80 5.19 6.78
C LEU A 220 -11.69 4.00 7.16
N ARG A 221 -12.92 3.93 6.63
CA ARG A 221 -13.94 2.97 7.05
C ARG A 221 -13.72 1.57 6.52
N TYR A 222 -13.27 1.44 5.27
CA TYR A 222 -13.24 0.18 4.53
C TYR A 222 -11.83 -0.20 4.09
N ARG A 223 -10.89 -0.14 5.05
CA ARG A 223 -9.49 -0.47 4.76
C ARG A 223 -9.32 -1.94 4.36
N PRO A 224 -8.55 -2.23 3.31
CA PRO A 224 -8.18 -3.60 2.96
C PRO A 224 -7.42 -4.29 4.11
N VAL A 225 -7.94 -5.42 4.57
CA VAL A 225 -7.24 -6.34 5.47
C VAL A 225 -6.68 -7.46 4.62
N LEU A 226 -5.37 -7.61 4.59
CA LEU A 226 -4.68 -8.53 3.70
C LEU A 226 -4.38 -9.86 4.39
N ALA A 227 -4.73 -10.98 3.75
CA ALA A 227 -4.23 -12.30 4.09
C ALA A 227 -2.73 -12.41 3.73
N ASN A 228 -1.96 -13.16 4.51
CA ASN A 228 -0.54 -13.40 4.24
C ASN A 228 -0.19 -14.90 4.11
N ASP A 229 -1.21 -15.76 3.98
CA ASP A 229 -1.02 -17.21 3.88
C ASP A 229 -0.19 -17.59 2.65
N ARG A 230 -0.46 -16.95 1.50
CA ARG A 230 0.29 -17.20 0.27
C ARG A 230 1.75 -16.74 0.39
N LEU A 231 2.02 -15.66 1.14
CA LEU A 231 3.38 -15.24 1.45
C LEU A 231 4.14 -16.33 2.23
N LYS A 232 3.48 -16.92 3.23
CA LYS A 232 4.09 -17.97 4.08
C LYS A 232 4.27 -19.29 3.33
N THR A 233 3.22 -19.78 2.68
CA THR A 233 3.22 -21.13 2.09
C THR A 233 3.74 -21.18 0.66
N GLY A 234 3.41 -20.19 -0.17
CA GLY A 234 3.78 -20.12 -1.59
C GLY A 234 5.11 -19.43 -1.83
N PHE A 235 5.32 -18.24 -1.23
CA PHE A 235 6.58 -17.52 -1.34
C PHE A 235 7.66 -18.03 -0.39
N GLY A 236 7.25 -18.66 0.73
CA GLY A 236 8.16 -19.22 1.72
C GLY A 236 8.83 -18.15 2.58
N TYR A 237 8.08 -17.10 2.97
CA TYR A 237 8.53 -16.08 3.91
C TYR A 237 7.48 -15.84 4.99
N THR A 238 7.88 -15.99 6.24
CA THR A 238 7.06 -15.62 7.40
C THR A 238 7.54 -14.28 7.93
N PRO A 239 6.68 -13.26 8.01
CA PRO A 239 7.07 -11.97 8.59
C PRO A 239 7.64 -12.13 9.99
N GLU A 240 8.74 -11.45 10.30
CA GLU A 240 9.39 -11.49 11.61
C GLU A 240 8.55 -10.83 12.68
N LYS A 241 7.67 -9.89 12.28
CA LYS A 241 6.80 -9.16 13.20
C LYS A 241 5.34 -9.28 12.80
N THR A 242 4.50 -9.48 13.80
CA THR A 242 3.05 -9.30 13.67
C THR A 242 2.70 -7.83 13.43
N THR A 243 1.46 -7.55 13.06
CA THR A 243 0.93 -6.18 12.95
C THR A 243 1.13 -5.38 14.26
N ALA A 244 0.87 -6.01 15.41
CA ALA A 244 1.03 -5.37 16.71
C ALA A 244 2.50 -5.07 17.05
N GLU A 245 3.39 -6.02 16.85
CA GLU A 245 4.84 -5.86 17.09
C GLU A 245 5.47 -4.84 16.13
N THR A 246 5.01 -4.80 14.88
CA THR A 246 5.44 -3.79 13.91
C THR A 246 5.05 -2.39 14.36
N PHE A 247 3.82 -2.24 14.88
CA PHE A 247 3.36 -0.95 15.39
C PHE A 247 4.11 -0.55 16.67
N ASP A 248 4.32 -1.48 17.62
CA ASP A 248 5.10 -1.21 18.84
C ASP A 248 6.53 -0.77 18.50
N PHE A 249 7.18 -1.48 17.57
CA PHE A 249 8.52 -1.10 17.10
C PHE A 249 8.53 0.33 16.53
N TYR A 250 7.57 0.66 15.67
CA TYR A 250 7.44 2.01 15.11
C TYR A 250 7.23 3.05 16.21
N ALA A 251 6.29 2.81 17.12
CA ALA A 251 5.93 3.75 18.17
C ALA A 251 7.13 4.06 19.10
N ARG A 252 7.88 3.04 19.52
CA ARG A 252 9.13 3.20 20.31
C ARG A 252 10.19 3.95 19.53
N SER A 253 10.41 3.59 18.27
CA SER A 253 11.43 4.24 17.43
C SER A 253 11.15 5.73 17.20
N ARG A 254 9.88 6.13 17.30
CA ARG A 254 9.43 7.53 17.14
C ARG A 254 9.26 8.26 18.47
N GLY A 255 9.51 7.59 19.61
CA GLY A 255 9.30 8.19 20.94
C GLY A 255 7.83 8.53 21.23
N LEU A 256 6.90 7.74 20.67
CA LEU A 256 5.47 7.91 20.91
C LEU A 256 5.01 7.18 22.19
N ILE A 257 5.80 6.21 22.62
CA ILE A 257 5.73 5.45 23.88
C ILE A 257 7.13 5.24 24.42
#